data_7e15474900bee9b642f4cbb9c6b66d04
#
_entry.id   7e15474900bee9b642f4cbb9c6b66d04
#
_cell.length_a   1.000
_cell.length_b   1.000
_cell.length_c   1.000
_cell.angle_alpha   90.00
_cell.angle_beta   90.00
_cell.angle_gamma   90.00
#
_symmetry.space_group_name_H-M   'P 1'
#
loop_
_entity.id
_entity.type
_entity.pdbx_description
1 polymer ?
#
loop_
_entity_poly.entity_id
_entity_poly.type
_entity_poly.pdbx_seq_one_letter_code
_entity_poly.pdbx_strand_id
1 'polypeptide(L)'
;MDGFRSVGAFEPQMDGYFGWLAQQGYTLPARRTDVWLPEGEDAVPGATDRPSRVPKELSDSAFFTERALTYLKGKGDKPWFLHLGYYRPHPPFVAAAPYHAMYRPQDMPVPVRAATLEAEAAGHPLLAHYLGAVRQASFFERAEGRGAEMDPAELAQMRATYAGMITEIDDCLGRVFEHLDATGQWENTLVIFTSDHGEQLGDHHLLGKLGYFDESFRIPLVVKNPDVPEQAGRIEDAFSESVDVMPTILEWLGGQTPRACDGRSLLPVVAGETPADWRDHLTYEFDFRDLHYSTPESALGLDMDHAALMAVHDARWKYVHFAGLPPLLFDLQADPDQFHNLAADPAHAAILAEYAQKALTKRMRHAERTLTHFRATPDGLEERTS
;
A
#
# COMPACT_ATOMS: atom_id res chain seq x y z
N MET A 1 11.67 26.79 -11.18
CA MET A 1 10.80 25.63 -10.85
C MET A 1 9.79 26.14 -9.85
N ASP A 2 8.54 26.25 -10.24
CA ASP A 2 7.46 26.51 -9.28
C ASP A 2 7.35 25.27 -8.38
N GLY A 3 7.56 25.44 -7.09
CA GLY A 3 7.64 24.36 -6.14
C GLY A 3 6.39 23.49 -6.10
N PHE A 4 6.51 22.39 -5.43
CA PHE A 4 5.45 21.43 -5.18
C PHE A 4 4.22 22.14 -4.60
N ARG A 5 3.08 22.10 -5.30
CA ARG A 5 1.80 22.60 -4.79
C ARG A 5 0.92 21.42 -4.45
N SER A 6 0.62 21.24 -3.18
CA SER A 6 -0.50 20.39 -2.79
C SER A 6 -1.80 21.04 -3.28
N VAL A 7 -2.57 20.34 -4.12
CA VAL A 7 -3.88 20.79 -4.60
C VAL A 7 -5.05 20.14 -3.87
N GLY A 8 -4.75 19.28 -2.91
CA GLY A 8 -5.68 18.68 -1.95
C GLY A 8 -4.90 18.31 -0.70
N ALA A 9 -5.55 18.29 0.43
CA ALA A 9 -4.96 17.88 1.71
C ALA A 9 -5.70 16.66 2.25
N PHE A 10 -4.92 15.76 2.78
CA PHE A 10 -5.39 14.57 3.46
C PHE A 10 -5.04 14.66 4.96
N GLU A 11 -5.72 13.91 5.82
CA GLU A 11 -5.63 13.85 7.27
C GLU A 11 -4.45 14.60 7.97
N PRO A 12 -4.70 15.27 9.08
CA PRO A 12 -5.97 15.46 9.79
C PRO A 12 -6.87 16.54 9.16
N GLN A 13 -6.54 16.98 7.97
CA GLN A 13 -7.05 18.17 7.30
C GLN A 13 -8.01 17.84 6.16
N MET A 14 -8.90 16.87 6.32
CA MET A 14 -10.05 16.70 5.42
C MET A 14 -10.94 17.97 5.35
N ASP A 15 -10.51 19.05 6.00
CA ASP A 15 -11.18 20.35 5.93
C ASP A 15 -11.35 20.84 4.50
N GLY A 16 -10.43 20.56 3.61
CA GLY A 16 -10.54 20.86 2.19
C GLY A 16 -11.71 20.14 1.52
N TYR A 17 -11.89 18.88 1.82
CA TYR A 17 -13.00 18.06 1.33
C TYR A 17 -14.33 18.50 1.96
N PHE A 18 -14.41 18.65 3.28
CA PHE A 18 -15.62 19.13 3.95
C PHE A 18 -16.03 20.53 3.51
N GLY A 19 -15.06 21.43 3.31
CA GLY A 19 -15.31 22.75 2.74
C GLY A 19 -15.86 22.68 1.33
N TRP A 20 -15.34 21.78 0.50
CA TRP A 20 -15.84 21.54 -0.84
C TRP A 20 -17.25 20.95 -0.84
N LEU A 21 -17.56 19.96 0.02
CA LEU A 21 -18.90 19.43 0.19
C LEU A 21 -19.92 20.53 0.52
N ALA A 22 -19.59 21.40 1.45
CA ALA A 22 -20.45 22.54 1.80
C ALA A 22 -20.66 23.50 0.61
N GLN A 23 -19.62 23.76 -0.20
CA GLN A 23 -19.73 24.57 -1.42
C GLN A 23 -20.61 23.91 -2.49
N GLN A 24 -20.65 22.57 -2.54
CA GLN A 24 -21.56 21.81 -3.40
C GLN A 24 -23.00 21.75 -2.85
N GLY A 25 -23.27 22.37 -1.73
CA GLY A 25 -24.60 22.40 -1.12
C GLY A 25 -24.91 21.18 -0.24
N TYR A 26 -23.93 20.33 0.05
CA TYR A 26 -24.11 19.19 0.94
C TYR A 26 -24.16 19.66 2.39
N THR A 27 -25.21 19.25 3.13
CA THR A 27 -25.34 19.56 4.55
C THR A 27 -24.46 18.62 5.37
N LEU A 28 -23.38 19.16 5.93
CA LEU A 28 -22.49 18.37 6.77
C LEU A 28 -23.17 17.93 8.06
N PRO A 29 -22.97 16.67 8.48
CA PRO A 29 -23.43 16.19 9.78
C PRO A 29 -22.67 16.88 10.92
N ALA A 30 -23.24 16.87 12.14
CA ALA A 30 -22.63 17.45 13.32
C ALA A 30 -21.24 16.86 13.63
N ARG A 31 -21.11 15.54 13.50
CA ARG A 31 -19.82 14.85 13.50
C ARG A 31 -19.40 14.64 12.04
N ARG A 32 -18.36 15.30 11.60
CA ARG A 32 -17.93 15.31 10.19
C ARG A 32 -17.65 13.92 9.62
N THR A 33 -17.08 13.01 10.42
CA THR A 33 -16.82 11.64 10.01
C THR A 33 -18.08 10.82 9.70
N ASP A 34 -19.27 11.29 10.13
CA ASP A 34 -20.53 10.65 9.79
C ASP A 34 -20.87 10.72 8.28
N VAL A 35 -20.12 11.47 7.48
CA VAL A 35 -20.22 11.42 6.02
C VAL A 35 -19.89 10.01 5.46
N TRP A 36 -19.08 9.24 6.18
CA TRP A 36 -18.74 7.86 5.83
C TRP A 36 -19.65 6.79 6.47
N LEU A 37 -20.76 7.18 7.04
CA LEU A 37 -21.80 6.23 7.45
C LEU A 37 -22.62 5.79 6.23
N PRO A 38 -23.21 4.60 6.25
CA PRO A 38 -24.19 4.19 5.27
C PRO A 38 -25.47 5.04 5.35
N GLU A 39 -26.23 5.08 4.27
CA GLU A 39 -27.49 5.77 4.17
C GLU A 39 -28.54 5.17 5.11
N GLY A 40 -29.43 6.02 5.67
CA GLY A 40 -30.51 5.65 6.57
C GLY A 40 -30.18 5.92 8.03
N GLU A 41 -31.22 6.33 8.80
CA GLU A 41 -31.12 6.57 10.23
C GLU A 41 -31.02 5.28 11.05
N ASP A 42 -31.49 4.19 10.49
CA ASP A 42 -31.49 2.82 11.05
C ASP A 42 -30.28 2.00 10.61
N ALA A 43 -29.32 2.62 9.92
CA ALA A 43 -28.13 1.92 9.48
C ALA A 43 -27.29 1.42 10.67
N VAL A 44 -27.06 0.12 10.71
CA VAL A 44 -26.22 -0.52 11.73
C VAL A 44 -24.76 -0.36 11.32
N PRO A 45 -23.88 0.03 12.25
CA PRO A 45 -22.45 0.07 12.00
C PRO A 45 -21.88 -1.33 11.66
N GLY A 46 -20.94 -1.39 10.72
CA GLY A 46 -20.31 -2.64 10.28
C GLY A 46 -20.38 -2.84 8.78
N ALA A 47 -20.09 -4.07 8.33
CA ALA A 47 -20.20 -4.42 6.93
C ALA A 47 -21.64 -4.28 6.44
N THR A 48 -21.84 -3.60 5.32
CA THR A 48 -23.17 -3.22 4.85
C THR A 48 -23.26 -3.26 3.32
N ASP A 49 -24.46 -3.60 2.83
CA ASP A 49 -24.86 -3.48 1.44
C ASP A 49 -25.55 -2.15 1.11
N ARG A 50 -25.66 -1.24 2.09
CA ARG A 50 -26.23 0.08 1.88
C ARG A 50 -25.22 1.03 1.27
N PRO A 51 -25.64 1.98 0.41
CA PRO A 51 -24.74 2.99 -0.12
C PRO A 51 -24.26 3.96 0.95
N SER A 52 -23.14 4.61 0.70
CA SER A 52 -22.68 5.78 1.45
C SER A 52 -23.74 6.90 1.42
N ARG A 53 -23.85 7.66 2.50
CA ARG A 53 -24.67 8.89 2.57
C ARG A 53 -24.25 9.96 1.56
N VAL A 54 -22.95 9.98 1.24
CA VAL A 54 -22.42 10.90 0.23
C VAL A 54 -22.53 10.22 -1.13
N PRO A 55 -23.22 10.84 -2.11
CA PRO A 55 -23.33 10.31 -3.46
C PRO A 55 -21.95 10.32 -4.15
N LYS A 56 -21.76 9.47 -5.17
CA LYS A 56 -20.48 9.29 -5.87
C LYS A 56 -19.90 10.61 -6.44
N GLU A 57 -20.76 11.52 -6.88
CA GLU A 57 -20.35 12.81 -7.43
C GLU A 57 -19.74 13.74 -6.39
N LEU A 58 -19.99 13.45 -5.12
CA LEU A 58 -19.49 14.22 -3.98
C LEU A 58 -18.54 13.40 -3.08
N SER A 59 -18.16 12.20 -3.49
CA SER A 59 -17.21 11.39 -2.73
C SER A 59 -15.84 12.06 -2.61
N ASP A 60 -15.02 11.58 -1.67
CA ASP A 60 -13.64 12.00 -1.54
C ASP A 60 -12.82 11.69 -2.81
N SER A 61 -13.08 10.55 -3.46
CA SER A 61 -12.48 10.21 -4.76
C SER A 61 -12.86 11.22 -5.84
N ALA A 62 -14.13 11.62 -5.92
CA ALA A 62 -14.59 12.66 -6.84
C ALA A 62 -13.91 14.00 -6.56
N PHE A 63 -13.77 14.38 -5.29
CA PHE A 63 -13.08 15.61 -4.90
C PHE A 63 -11.63 15.65 -5.41
N PHE A 64 -10.85 14.60 -5.19
CA PHE A 64 -9.45 14.56 -5.67
C PHE A 64 -9.38 14.55 -7.18
N THR A 65 -10.28 13.86 -7.86
CA THR A 65 -10.39 13.86 -9.33
C THR A 65 -10.66 15.24 -9.88
N GLU A 66 -11.62 15.97 -9.31
CA GLU A 66 -11.92 17.36 -9.72
C GLU A 66 -10.72 18.30 -9.51
N ARG A 67 -9.96 18.12 -8.43
CA ARG A 67 -8.72 18.88 -8.19
C ARG A 67 -7.66 18.57 -9.23
N ALA A 68 -7.47 17.30 -9.56
CA ALA A 68 -6.54 16.86 -10.59
C ALA A 68 -6.92 17.44 -11.97
N LEU A 69 -8.18 17.32 -12.37
CA LEU A 69 -8.68 17.87 -13.63
C LEU A 69 -8.55 19.40 -13.70
N THR A 70 -8.83 20.09 -12.61
CA THR A 70 -8.65 21.56 -12.53
C THR A 70 -7.17 21.94 -12.70
N TYR A 71 -6.26 21.19 -12.07
CA TYR A 71 -4.82 21.40 -12.21
C TYR A 71 -4.37 21.18 -13.66
N LEU A 72 -4.75 20.08 -14.28
CA LEU A 72 -4.39 19.73 -15.66
C LEU A 72 -4.91 20.76 -16.66
N LYS A 73 -6.18 21.16 -16.55
CA LYS A 73 -6.77 22.22 -17.37
C LYS A 73 -6.02 23.55 -17.27
N GLY A 74 -5.49 23.87 -16.08
CA GLY A 74 -4.71 25.09 -15.86
C GLY A 74 -3.28 25.06 -16.42
N LYS A 75 -2.79 23.91 -16.89
CA LYS A 75 -1.43 23.75 -17.42
C LYS A 75 -1.34 24.09 -18.91
N GLY A 76 -2.39 23.81 -19.70
CA GLY A 76 -2.32 23.91 -21.15
C GLY A 76 -1.18 23.04 -21.67
N ASP A 77 -0.32 23.62 -22.51
CA ASP A 77 0.82 22.93 -23.14
C ASP A 77 2.11 22.90 -22.27
N LYS A 78 2.04 23.36 -21.02
CA LYS A 78 3.22 23.38 -20.15
C LYS A 78 3.49 22.00 -19.57
N PRO A 79 4.77 21.59 -19.45
CA PRO A 79 5.12 20.38 -18.74
C PRO A 79 4.59 20.40 -17.30
N TRP A 80 4.14 19.23 -16.84
CA TRP A 80 3.60 19.08 -15.49
C TRP A 80 4.02 17.73 -14.89
N PHE A 81 3.99 17.69 -13.57
CA PHE A 81 4.06 16.49 -12.76
C PHE A 81 2.87 16.49 -11.82
N LEU A 82 2.15 15.38 -11.77
CA LEU A 82 1.00 15.20 -10.91
C LEU A 82 1.17 13.90 -10.09
N HIS A 83 1.20 14.04 -8.77
CA HIS A 83 1.00 12.93 -7.86
C HIS A 83 -0.45 13.00 -7.36
N LEU A 84 -1.28 12.08 -7.84
CA LEU A 84 -2.70 11.98 -7.47
C LEU A 84 -2.86 10.82 -6.50
N GLY A 85 -3.10 11.13 -5.23
CA GLY A 85 -3.39 10.12 -4.21
C GLY A 85 -4.89 10.08 -3.93
N TYR A 86 -5.50 8.90 -4.10
CA TYR A 86 -6.83 8.61 -3.61
C TYR A 86 -6.75 8.02 -2.20
N TYR A 87 -7.72 8.38 -1.37
CA TYR A 87 -7.83 7.78 -0.03
C TYR A 87 -8.45 6.39 -0.09
N ARG A 88 -9.47 6.24 -0.93
CA ARG A 88 -10.09 4.93 -1.18
C ARG A 88 -9.08 3.98 -1.83
N PRO A 89 -9.17 2.68 -1.53
CA PRO A 89 -10.18 1.97 -0.71
C PRO A 89 -9.85 1.89 0.80
N HIS A 90 -9.08 2.83 1.36
CA HIS A 90 -8.83 2.91 2.82
C HIS A 90 -10.17 2.99 3.59
N PRO A 91 -10.27 2.36 4.78
CA PRO A 91 -11.45 2.51 5.64
C PRO A 91 -11.83 3.99 5.93
N PRO A 92 -13.08 4.27 6.26
CA PRO A 92 -14.20 3.33 6.53
C PRO A 92 -14.76 2.66 5.27
N PHE A 93 -15.03 1.34 5.36
CA PHE A 93 -15.52 0.56 4.24
C PHE A 93 -17.01 0.82 4.00
N VAL A 94 -17.29 1.79 3.18
CA VAL A 94 -18.62 2.13 2.68
C VAL A 94 -18.49 2.68 1.26
N ALA A 95 -19.23 2.12 0.31
CA ALA A 95 -19.18 2.53 -1.09
C ALA A 95 -20.41 3.35 -1.47
N ALA A 96 -20.24 4.34 -2.33
CA ALA A 96 -21.35 5.12 -2.88
C ALA A 96 -22.18 4.29 -3.85
N ALA A 97 -23.44 4.69 -4.10
CA ALA A 97 -24.22 4.12 -5.20
C ALA A 97 -23.61 4.57 -6.56
N PRO A 98 -23.52 3.70 -7.58
CA PRO A 98 -23.98 2.31 -7.62
C PRO A 98 -22.99 1.26 -7.12
N TYR A 99 -21.76 1.64 -6.75
CA TYR A 99 -20.64 0.74 -6.45
C TYR A 99 -20.92 -0.21 -5.28
N HIS A 100 -21.72 0.23 -4.27
CA HIS A 100 -22.12 -0.57 -3.12
C HIS A 100 -22.81 -1.90 -3.47
N ALA A 101 -23.43 -2.00 -4.64
CA ALA A 101 -24.21 -3.16 -5.08
C ALA A 101 -23.66 -3.84 -6.35
N MET A 102 -22.45 -3.47 -6.81
CA MET A 102 -21.87 -4.03 -8.04
C MET A 102 -21.33 -5.44 -7.84
N TYR A 103 -20.92 -5.78 -6.63
CA TYR A 103 -20.34 -7.08 -6.30
C TYR A 103 -21.21 -7.79 -5.27
N ARG A 104 -21.45 -9.10 -5.49
CA ARG A 104 -22.25 -9.89 -4.57
C ARG A 104 -21.34 -10.57 -3.54
N PRO A 105 -21.66 -10.55 -2.24
CA PRO A 105 -20.83 -11.17 -1.21
C PRO A 105 -20.50 -12.64 -1.47
N GLN A 106 -21.45 -13.41 -2.03
CA GLN A 106 -21.27 -14.83 -2.33
C GLN A 106 -20.27 -15.11 -3.47
N ASP A 107 -19.90 -14.10 -4.26
CA ASP A 107 -18.94 -14.23 -5.35
C ASP A 107 -17.51 -13.81 -4.91
N MET A 108 -17.37 -13.32 -3.69
CA MET A 108 -16.07 -12.90 -3.16
C MET A 108 -15.22 -14.11 -2.76
N PRO A 109 -13.90 -14.04 -2.98
CA PRO A 109 -12.99 -15.07 -2.51
C PRO A 109 -13.13 -15.30 -0.99
N VAL A 110 -13.08 -16.57 -0.58
CA VAL A 110 -13.04 -16.92 0.84
C VAL A 110 -11.68 -16.49 1.41
N PRO A 111 -11.63 -15.88 2.60
CA PRO A 111 -10.37 -15.54 3.24
C PRO A 111 -9.47 -16.76 3.48
N VAL A 112 -8.19 -16.61 3.21
CA VAL A 112 -7.14 -17.58 3.57
C VAL A 112 -6.83 -17.41 5.05
N ARG A 113 -7.18 -18.41 5.88
CA ARG A 113 -6.98 -18.33 7.33
C ARG A 113 -6.99 -19.71 7.98
N ALA A 114 -6.34 -19.86 9.12
CA ALA A 114 -6.43 -21.08 9.94
C ALA A 114 -7.88 -21.35 10.37
N ALA A 115 -8.16 -22.58 10.70
CA ALA A 115 -9.51 -23.02 11.08
C ALA A 115 -10.04 -22.32 12.35
N THR A 116 -9.16 -21.88 13.24
CA THR A 116 -9.50 -21.18 14.48
C THR A 116 -8.53 -20.03 14.76
N LEU A 117 -8.99 -19.04 15.52
CA LEU A 117 -8.16 -17.91 15.96
C LEU A 117 -6.97 -18.38 16.81
N GLU A 118 -7.14 -19.42 17.62
CA GLU A 118 -6.07 -19.97 18.47
C GLU A 118 -4.97 -20.61 17.62
N ALA A 119 -5.35 -21.32 16.54
CA ALA A 119 -4.40 -21.92 15.62
C ALA A 119 -3.62 -20.84 14.86
N GLU A 120 -4.30 -19.77 14.41
CA GLU A 120 -3.65 -18.61 13.76
C GLU A 120 -2.70 -17.90 14.73
N ALA A 121 -3.18 -17.58 15.93
CA ALA A 121 -2.40 -16.87 16.96
C ALA A 121 -1.14 -17.64 17.40
N ALA A 122 -1.17 -18.98 17.33
CA ALA A 122 -0.01 -19.82 17.66
C ALA A 122 1.16 -19.64 16.68
N GLY A 123 0.92 -19.09 15.48
CA GLY A 123 1.94 -18.90 14.45
C GLY A 123 3.05 -17.94 14.85
N HIS A 124 2.71 -16.82 15.54
CA HIS A 124 3.71 -15.85 15.98
C HIS A 124 3.15 -14.89 17.06
N PRO A 125 3.96 -14.42 18.03
CA PRO A 125 3.51 -13.50 19.10
C PRO A 125 2.92 -12.19 18.56
N LEU A 126 3.50 -11.59 17.52
CA LEU A 126 2.99 -10.37 16.89
C LEU A 126 1.60 -10.59 16.29
N LEU A 127 1.39 -11.73 15.62
CA LEU A 127 0.09 -12.11 15.06
C LEU A 127 -0.95 -12.28 16.17
N ALA A 128 -0.61 -13.01 17.24
CA ALA A 128 -1.48 -13.16 18.40
C ALA A 128 -1.90 -11.81 19.01
N HIS A 129 -0.96 -10.85 19.10
CA HIS A 129 -1.25 -9.51 19.56
C HIS A 129 -2.28 -8.80 18.65
N TYR A 130 -2.07 -8.77 17.34
CA TYR A 130 -2.97 -8.08 16.41
C TYR A 130 -4.37 -8.70 16.36
N LEU A 131 -4.48 -10.02 16.39
CA LEU A 131 -5.77 -10.71 16.46
C LEU A 131 -6.59 -10.31 17.69
N GLY A 132 -5.92 -9.98 18.79
CA GLY A 132 -6.55 -9.49 20.03
C GLY A 132 -6.83 -7.96 20.03
N ALA A 133 -6.01 -7.18 19.34
CA ALA A 133 -5.99 -5.73 19.46
C ALA A 133 -6.82 -4.99 18.40
N VAL A 134 -6.86 -5.51 17.16
CA VAL A 134 -7.51 -4.83 16.03
C VAL A 134 -9.01 -4.76 16.21
N ARG A 135 -9.57 -3.55 16.10
CA ARG A 135 -11.01 -3.28 16.32
C ARG A 135 -11.73 -3.01 15.01
N GLN A 136 -12.97 -3.45 14.91
CA GLN A 136 -13.84 -3.15 13.76
C GLN A 136 -14.07 -1.64 13.57
N ALA A 137 -14.06 -0.87 14.66
CA ALA A 137 -14.16 0.59 14.63
C ALA A 137 -13.08 1.31 13.80
N SER A 138 -11.95 0.64 13.53
CA SER A 138 -10.91 1.16 12.65
C SER A 138 -11.25 1.00 11.15
N PHE A 139 -12.28 0.21 10.83
CA PHE A 139 -12.66 -0.14 9.45
C PHE A 139 -14.09 0.26 9.10
N PHE A 140 -14.94 0.41 10.09
CA PHE A 140 -16.34 0.80 9.93
C PHE A 140 -16.66 1.86 10.97
N GLU A 141 -17.14 3.02 10.53
CA GLU A 141 -17.50 4.12 11.43
C GLU A 141 -18.50 3.63 12.48
N ARG A 142 -18.16 3.82 13.76
CA ARG A 142 -18.97 3.43 14.93
C ARG A 142 -19.19 1.92 15.15
N ALA A 143 -18.50 1.04 14.44
CA ALA A 143 -18.61 -0.40 14.70
C ALA A 143 -17.98 -0.79 16.04
N GLU A 144 -18.42 -1.91 16.61
CA GLU A 144 -17.91 -2.48 17.84
C GLU A 144 -17.34 -3.89 17.58
N GLY A 145 -16.55 -4.40 18.51
CA GLY A 145 -15.97 -5.73 18.42
C GLY A 145 -14.57 -5.79 17.84
N ARG A 146 -14.00 -6.99 17.79
CA ARG A 146 -12.68 -7.26 17.23
C ARG A 146 -12.80 -7.60 15.74
N GLY A 147 -11.84 -7.14 14.95
CA GLY A 147 -11.78 -7.46 13.52
C GLY A 147 -11.70 -8.97 13.25
N ALA A 148 -10.90 -9.67 14.05
CA ALA A 148 -10.72 -11.12 13.93
C ALA A 148 -11.99 -11.96 14.20
N GLU A 149 -13.02 -11.37 14.83
CA GLU A 149 -14.27 -12.03 15.21
C GLU A 149 -15.42 -11.81 14.19
N MET A 150 -15.16 -11.11 13.10
CA MET A 150 -16.17 -10.94 12.05
C MET A 150 -16.61 -12.29 11.49
N ASP A 151 -17.90 -12.45 11.34
CA ASP A 151 -18.43 -13.67 10.77
C ASP A 151 -18.19 -13.78 9.25
N PRO A 152 -18.34 -14.96 8.64
CA PRO A 152 -18.11 -15.15 7.20
C PRO A 152 -18.99 -14.29 6.29
N ALA A 153 -20.23 -13.97 6.70
CA ALA A 153 -21.14 -13.15 5.89
C ALA A 153 -20.71 -11.67 5.94
N GLU A 154 -20.31 -11.17 7.12
CA GLU A 154 -19.76 -9.83 7.28
C GLU A 154 -18.46 -9.65 6.48
N LEU A 155 -17.57 -10.64 6.51
CA LEU A 155 -16.32 -10.61 5.72
C LEU A 155 -16.59 -10.62 4.23
N ALA A 156 -17.51 -11.43 3.76
CA ALA A 156 -17.91 -11.47 2.35
C ALA A 156 -18.52 -10.13 1.90
N GLN A 157 -19.37 -9.53 2.73
CA GLN A 157 -19.95 -8.21 2.47
C GLN A 157 -18.86 -7.13 2.46
N MET A 158 -17.94 -7.13 3.41
CA MET A 158 -16.81 -6.21 3.45
C MET A 158 -15.97 -6.28 2.17
N ARG A 159 -15.62 -7.49 1.70
CA ARG A 159 -14.88 -7.71 0.45
C ARG A 159 -15.63 -7.18 -0.77
N ALA A 160 -16.95 -7.39 -0.83
CA ALA A 160 -17.79 -6.87 -1.90
C ALA A 160 -17.81 -5.33 -1.90
N THR A 161 -17.94 -4.72 -0.72
CA THR A 161 -17.89 -3.27 -0.55
C THR A 161 -16.52 -2.72 -0.97
N TYR A 162 -15.42 -3.36 -0.57
CA TYR A 162 -14.06 -2.99 -0.93
C TYR A 162 -13.84 -3.04 -2.46
N ALA A 163 -14.31 -4.09 -3.13
CA ALA A 163 -14.27 -4.18 -4.59
C ALA A 163 -15.05 -3.05 -5.27
N GLY A 164 -16.21 -2.66 -4.70
CA GLY A 164 -16.97 -1.49 -5.14
C GLY A 164 -16.19 -0.18 -5.00
N MET A 165 -15.48 0.00 -3.89
CA MET A 165 -14.62 1.18 -3.67
C MET A 165 -13.46 1.23 -4.66
N ILE A 166 -12.88 0.09 -5.05
CA ILE A 166 -11.86 0.03 -6.11
C ILE A 166 -12.46 0.46 -7.45
N THR A 167 -13.66 0.00 -7.78
CA THR A 167 -14.35 0.40 -9.02
C THR A 167 -14.65 1.90 -9.06
N GLU A 168 -14.95 2.51 -7.92
CA GLU A 168 -15.10 3.97 -7.82
C GLU A 168 -13.81 4.72 -8.20
N ILE A 169 -12.65 4.22 -7.76
CA ILE A 169 -11.35 4.79 -8.14
C ILE A 169 -11.09 4.60 -9.63
N ASP A 170 -11.39 3.43 -10.17
CA ASP A 170 -11.23 3.13 -11.60
C ASP A 170 -12.04 4.10 -12.47
N ASP A 171 -13.31 4.34 -12.13
CA ASP A 171 -14.15 5.35 -12.78
C ASP A 171 -13.56 6.77 -12.66
N CYS A 172 -13.02 7.11 -11.50
CA CYS A 172 -12.38 8.40 -11.27
C CYS A 172 -11.10 8.57 -12.10
N LEU A 173 -10.26 7.55 -12.17
CA LEU A 173 -9.07 7.51 -13.02
C LEU A 173 -9.44 7.57 -14.50
N GLY A 174 -10.49 6.86 -14.90
CA GLY A 174 -11.03 6.92 -16.27
C GLY A 174 -11.28 8.35 -16.73
N ARG A 175 -11.89 9.18 -15.87
CA ARG A 175 -12.13 10.61 -16.15
C ARG A 175 -10.83 11.41 -16.35
N VAL A 176 -9.78 11.08 -15.59
CA VAL A 176 -8.46 11.72 -15.78
C VAL A 176 -7.84 11.29 -17.10
N PHE A 177 -7.91 10.02 -17.43
CA PHE A 177 -7.37 9.46 -18.68
C PHE A 177 -8.12 9.99 -19.90
N GLU A 178 -9.46 10.07 -19.85
CA GLU A 178 -10.29 10.70 -20.88
C GLU A 178 -9.89 12.16 -21.13
N HIS A 179 -9.57 12.91 -20.06
CA HIS A 179 -9.08 14.28 -20.21
C HIS A 179 -7.72 14.34 -20.91
N LEU A 180 -6.77 13.48 -20.54
CA LEU A 180 -5.46 13.40 -21.18
C LEU A 180 -5.57 13.03 -22.65
N ASP A 181 -6.45 12.09 -23.01
CA ASP A 181 -6.72 11.67 -24.38
C ASP A 181 -7.36 12.82 -25.20
N ALA A 182 -8.43 13.40 -24.68
CA ALA A 182 -9.14 14.51 -25.33
C ALA A 182 -8.28 15.76 -25.57
N THR A 183 -7.21 15.93 -24.79
CA THR A 183 -6.25 17.04 -24.93
C THR A 183 -4.97 16.64 -25.66
N GLY A 184 -4.87 15.40 -26.18
CA GLY A 184 -3.70 14.88 -26.89
C GLY A 184 -2.46 14.70 -25.99
N GLN A 185 -2.63 14.70 -24.66
CA GLN A 185 -1.53 14.55 -23.71
C GLN A 185 -1.24 13.09 -23.37
N TRP A 186 -2.19 12.18 -23.63
CA TRP A 186 -2.04 10.75 -23.33
C TRP A 186 -0.79 10.14 -23.95
N GLU A 187 -0.52 10.46 -25.24
CA GLU A 187 0.62 9.91 -25.98
C GLU A 187 1.99 10.41 -25.51
N ASN A 188 2.03 11.43 -24.68
CA ASN A 188 3.27 12.01 -24.15
C ASN A 188 3.30 12.06 -22.62
N THR A 189 2.57 11.15 -21.96
CA THR A 189 2.52 11.09 -20.50
C THR A 189 2.98 9.73 -20.02
N LEU A 190 4.01 9.71 -19.16
CA LEU A 190 4.35 8.55 -18.34
C LEU A 190 3.28 8.44 -17.24
N VAL A 191 2.61 7.29 -17.14
CA VAL A 191 1.64 7.01 -16.07
C VAL A 191 2.14 5.87 -15.23
N ILE A 192 2.20 6.07 -13.92
CA ILE A 192 2.53 5.03 -12.94
C ILE A 192 1.35 4.94 -11.98
N PHE A 193 0.71 3.78 -11.93
CA PHE A 193 -0.35 3.46 -10.97
C PHE A 193 0.19 2.46 -9.95
N THR A 194 0.05 2.78 -8.67
CA THR A 194 0.48 1.91 -7.56
C THR A 194 -0.32 2.24 -6.29
N SER A 195 -0.05 1.50 -5.23
CA SER A 195 -0.57 1.74 -3.87
C SER A 195 0.60 1.88 -2.89
N ASP A 196 0.36 2.47 -1.74
CA ASP A 196 1.33 2.53 -0.64
C ASP A 196 1.46 1.20 0.11
N HIS A 197 0.35 0.46 0.27
CA HIS A 197 0.28 -0.87 0.89
C HIS A 197 -0.96 -1.61 0.40
N GLY A 198 -1.07 -2.88 0.76
CA GLY A 198 -2.24 -3.71 0.52
C GLY A 198 -3.23 -3.69 1.69
N GLU A 199 -4.12 -4.70 1.76
CA GLU A 199 -5.15 -4.84 2.79
C GLU A 199 -5.44 -6.34 3.03
N GLN A 200 -5.47 -6.77 4.28
CA GLN A 200 -5.67 -8.17 4.67
C GLN A 200 -7.10 -8.69 4.37
N LEU A 201 -8.11 -7.85 4.50
CA LEU A 201 -9.50 -8.20 4.21
C LEU A 201 -9.99 -9.51 4.85
N GLY A 202 -9.47 -9.88 6.01
CA GLY A 202 -9.82 -11.10 6.74
C GLY A 202 -8.90 -12.29 6.48
N ASP A 203 -7.94 -12.19 5.57
CA ASP A 203 -6.88 -13.19 5.44
C ASP A 203 -6.08 -13.22 6.75
N HIS A 204 -5.68 -14.41 7.21
CA HIS A 204 -5.07 -14.64 8.51
C HIS A 204 -5.87 -14.04 9.69
N HIS A 205 -7.19 -13.96 9.56
CA HIS A 205 -8.09 -13.28 10.51
C HIS A 205 -7.74 -11.80 10.77
N LEU A 206 -6.91 -11.19 9.92
CA LEU A 206 -6.47 -9.80 10.04
C LEU A 206 -7.30 -8.85 9.18
N LEU A 207 -7.36 -7.61 9.62
CA LEU A 207 -7.80 -6.44 8.85
C LEU A 207 -6.69 -5.40 8.85
N GLY A 208 -6.65 -4.57 7.83
CA GLY A 208 -5.63 -3.55 7.66
C GLY A 208 -4.34 -4.11 7.06
N LYS A 209 -3.26 -3.42 7.31
CA LYS A 209 -1.93 -3.64 6.73
C LYS A 209 -0.91 -4.15 7.75
N LEU A 210 -1.38 -4.86 8.75
CA LEU A 210 -0.58 -5.29 9.89
C LEU A 210 0.09 -6.64 9.64
N GLY A 211 1.20 -6.88 10.32
CA GLY A 211 1.88 -8.17 10.25
C GLY A 211 2.99 -8.23 9.21
N TYR A 212 3.09 -9.37 8.56
CA TYR A 212 4.20 -9.69 7.66
C TYR A 212 3.74 -10.46 6.39
N PHE A 213 2.44 -10.56 6.17
CA PHE A 213 1.86 -11.31 5.06
C PHE A 213 1.85 -10.50 3.75
N ASP A 214 1.81 -11.20 2.63
CA ASP A 214 1.88 -10.61 1.29
C ASP A 214 0.70 -9.68 0.99
N GLU A 215 -0.47 -9.94 1.56
CA GLU A 215 -1.68 -9.12 1.44
C GLU A 215 -1.46 -7.67 1.87
N SER A 216 -0.53 -7.43 2.80
CA SER A 216 -0.16 -6.07 3.24
C SER A 216 0.91 -5.42 2.36
N PHE A 217 1.78 -6.20 1.70
CA PHE A 217 3.01 -5.69 1.07
C PHE A 217 3.06 -5.90 -0.45
N ARG A 218 2.29 -6.84 -1.00
CA ARG A 218 2.17 -7.05 -2.43
C ARG A 218 1.13 -6.09 -3.02
N ILE A 219 1.61 -5.03 -3.64
CA ILE A 219 0.80 -3.95 -4.19
C ILE A 219 0.78 -3.97 -5.72
N PRO A 220 -0.25 -3.40 -6.38
CA PRO A 220 -0.27 -3.25 -7.82
C PRO A 220 0.82 -2.28 -8.27
N LEU A 221 1.40 -2.55 -9.45
CA LEU A 221 2.25 -1.62 -10.16
C LEU A 221 1.95 -1.72 -11.65
N VAL A 222 1.43 -0.64 -12.24
CA VAL A 222 1.17 -0.54 -13.68
C VAL A 222 1.92 0.68 -14.21
N VAL A 223 2.74 0.46 -15.25
CA VAL A 223 3.51 1.53 -15.88
C VAL A 223 3.13 1.64 -17.35
N LYS A 224 2.60 2.77 -17.75
CA LYS A 224 2.44 3.15 -19.16
C LYS A 224 3.57 4.08 -19.53
N ASN A 225 4.52 3.60 -20.32
CA ASN A 225 5.60 4.41 -20.87
C ASN A 225 5.31 4.77 -22.32
N PRO A 226 5.17 6.08 -22.66
CA PRO A 226 4.86 6.51 -24.01
C PRO A 226 5.98 6.23 -25.03
N ASP A 227 7.23 6.03 -24.57
CA ASP A 227 8.38 5.83 -25.45
C ASP A 227 8.48 4.39 -26.00
N VAL A 228 7.72 3.46 -25.43
CA VAL A 228 7.69 2.03 -25.82
C VAL A 228 6.26 1.50 -25.91
N PRO A 229 5.39 2.10 -26.75
CA PRO A 229 3.98 1.75 -26.82
C PRO A 229 3.72 0.30 -27.27
N GLU A 230 4.66 -0.31 -27.99
CA GLU A 230 4.60 -1.72 -28.41
C GLU A 230 4.69 -2.70 -27.25
N GLN A 231 5.13 -2.26 -26.09
CA GLN A 231 5.21 -3.07 -24.88
C GLN A 231 3.89 -3.05 -24.06
N ALA A 232 2.88 -2.32 -24.51
CA ALA A 232 1.62 -2.23 -23.80
C ALA A 232 0.92 -3.60 -23.66
N GLY A 233 0.32 -3.84 -22.48
CA GLY A 233 -0.39 -5.07 -22.17
C GLY A 233 0.51 -6.24 -21.70
N ARG A 234 1.81 -6.04 -21.57
CA ARG A 234 2.69 -7.05 -20.98
C ARG A 234 2.45 -7.20 -19.48
N ILE A 235 2.59 -8.44 -19.02
CA ILE A 235 2.74 -8.77 -17.60
C ILE A 235 4.21 -9.10 -17.39
N GLU A 236 4.80 -8.54 -16.35
CA GLU A 236 6.21 -8.67 -16.04
C GLU A 236 6.38 -9.28 -14.64
N ASP A 237 7.21 -10.34 -14.54
CA ASP A 237 7.45 -11.07 -13.29
C ASP A 237 8.72 -10.62 -12.56
N ALA A 238 9.44 -9.63 -13.10
CA ALA A 238 10.62 -9.08 -12.47
C ALA A 238 10.28 -8.42 -11.13
N PHE A 239 11.05 -8.72 -10.09
CA PHE A 239 10.85 -8.13 -8.77
C PHE A 239 11.00 -6.61 -8.79
N SER A 240 10.02 -5.91 -8.26
CA SER A 240 10.00 -4.45 -8.12
C SER A 240 9.68 -4.04 -6.67
N GLU A 241 10.19 -2.90 -6.27
CA GLU A 241 9.95 -2.30 -4.95
C GLU A 241 9.46 -0.86 -5.13
N SER A 242 8.68 -0.31 -4.21
CA SER A 242 8.15 1.06 -4.29
C SER A 242 9.25 2.12 -4.45
N VAL A 243 10.45 1.85 -3.94
CA VAL A 243 11.63 2.73 -4.08
C VAL A 243 12.11 2.87 -5.52
N ASP A 244 11.64 2.02 -6.45
CA ASP A 244 12.01 2.05 -7.87
C ASP A 244 11.27 3.15 -8.64
N VAL A 245 10.16 3.65 -8.11
CA VAL A 245 9.31 4.66 -8.79
C VAL A 245 10.08 5.96 -9.02
N MET A 246 10.78 6.46 -8.01
CA MET A 246 11.52 7.72 -8.12
C MET A 246 12.66 7.64 -9.15
N PRO A 247 13.57 6.65 -9.13
CA PRO A 247 14.59 6.46 -10.16
C PRO A 247 13.99 6.35 -11.57
N THR A 248 12.87 5.65 -11.72
CA THR A 248 12.18 5.49 -13.01
C THR A 248 11.73 6.85 -13.58
N ILE A 249 11.10 7.67 -12.75
CA ILE A 249 10.64 9.00 -13.14
C ILE A 249 11.84 9.90 -13.51
N LEU A 250 12.88 9.90 -12.70
CA LEU A 250 14.06 10.73 -12.92
C LEU A 250 14.77 10.37 -14.23
N GLU A 251 14.99 9.08 -14.47
CA GLU A 251 15.63 8.60 -15.70
C GLU A 251 14.78 8.91 -16.92
N TRP A 252 13.46 8.69 -16.86
CA TRP A 252 12.54 9.05 -17.96
C TRP A 252 12.59 10.54 -18.31
N LEU A 253 12.80 11.41 -17.33
CA LEU A 253 12.97 12.86 -17.51
C LEU A 253 14.39 13.25 -17.96
N GLY A 254 15.30 12.29 -18.18
CA GLY A 254 16.70 12.53 -18.52
C GLY A 254 17.55 13.04 -17.34
N GLY A 255 17.05 12.89 -16.13
CA GLY A 255 17.76 13.25 -14.89
C GLY A 255 18.66 12.12 -14.39
N GLN A 256 19.52 12.45 -13.42
CA GLN A 256 20.34 11.47 -12.73
C GLN A 256 19.67 11.04 -11.43
N THR A 257 19.67 9.73 -11.16
CA THR A 257 19.23 9.20 -9.88
C THR A 257 20.22 9.60 -8.77
N PRO A 258 19.74 10.30 -7.73
CA PRO A 258 20.59 10.62 -6.58
C PRO A 258 21.12 9.35 -5.91
N ARG A 259 22.35 9.37 -5.41
CA ARG A 259 22.99 8.23 -4.72
C ARG A 259 22.27 7.81 -3.43
N ALA A 260 21.45 8.69 -2.87
CA ALA A 260 20.59 8.38 -1.72
C ALA A 260 19.35 7.51 -2.08
N CYS A 261 19.10 7.30 -3.37
CA CYS A 261 18.02 6.42 -3.81
C CYS A 261 18.48 4.97 -3.79
N ASP A 262 17.76 4.14 -3.08
CA ASP A 262 18.04 2.70 -2.96
C ASP A 262 17.39 1.86 -4.08
N GLY A 263 16.44 2.44 -4.81
CA GLY A 263 15.72 1.82 -5.92
C GLY A 263 16.50 1.81 -7.23
N ARG A 264 15.96 1.10 -8.20
CA ARG A 264 16.45 1.00 -9.58
C ARG A 264 15.37 1.44 -10.55
N SER A 265 15.76 2.08 -11.64
CA SER A 265 14.80 2.41 -12.70
C SER A 265 14.17 1.16 -13.31
N LEU A 266 12.86 1.20 -13.46
CA LEU A 266 12.06 0.16 -14.11
C LEU A 266 12.05 0.30 -15.63
N LEU A 267 12.62 1.35 -16.22
CA LEU A 267 12.54 1.60 -17.67
C LEU A 267 13.06 0.43 -18.51
N PRO A 268 14.20 -0.24 -18.18
CA PRO A 268 14.63 -1.42 -18.93
C PRO A 268 13.59 -2.55 -18.87
N VAL A 269 13.05 -2.83 -17.68
CA VAL A 269 12.03 -3.88 -17.48
C VAL A 269 10.75 -3.53 -18.25
N VAL A 270 10.31 -2.28 -18.22
CA VAL A 270 9.15 -1.79 -18.98
C VAL A 270 9.40 -1.88 -20.50
N ALA A 271 10.64 -1.71 -20.95
CA ALA A 271 11.03 -1.92 -22.35
C ALA A 271 11.19 -3.39 -22.76
N GLY A 272 11.01 -4.33 -21.81
CA GLY A 272 11.12 -5.77 -22.09
C GLY A 272 12.52 -6.34 -21.89
N GLU A 273 13.39 -5.62 -21.23
CA GLU A 273 14.75 -6.01 -20.95
C GLU A 273 14.93 -6.24 -19.44
N THR A 274 15.33 -7.44 -19.04
CA THR A 274 15.70 -7.69 -17.63
C THR A 274 17.22 -7.66 -17.53
N PRO A 275 17.81 -6.62 -16.91
CA PRO A 275 19.26 -6.55 -16.72
C PRO A 275 19.80 -7.79 -16.00
N ALA A 276 20.97 -8.27 -16.40
CA ALA A 276 21.56 -9.50 -15.84
C ALA A 276 21.86 -9.41 -14.32
N ASP A 277 22.01 -8.18 -13.81
CA ASP A 277 22.21 -7.88 -12.39
C ASP A 277 20.91 -7.46 -11.69
N TRP A 278 19.73 -7.70 -12.32
CA TRP A 278 18.45 -7.37 -11.67
C TRP A 278 18.31 -8.17 -10.37
N ARG A 279 17.51 -7.62 -9.45
CA ARG A 279 17.33 -8.25 -8.13
C ARG A 279 16.66 -9.63 -8.25
N ASP A 280 17.16 -10.58 -7.47
CA ASP A 280 16.60 -11.93 -7.34
C ASP A 280 15.70 -12.11 -6.12
N HIS A 281 15.58 -11.06 -5.30
CA HIS A 281 14.70 -10.99 -4.13
C HIS A 281 14.27 -9.55 -3.89
N LEU A 282 13.19 -9.37 -3.15
CA LEU A 282 12.72 -8.10 -2.66
C LEU A 282 12.82 -8.02 -1.13
N THR A 283 12.70 -6.80 -0.63
CA THR A 283 12.73 -6.55 0.81
C THR A 283 11.66 -5.53 1.18
N TYR A 284 11.10 -5.70 2.36
CA TYR A 284 10.25 -4.69 2.98
C TYR A 284 10.51 -4.63 4.48
N GLU A 285 10.21 -3.49 5.06
CA GLU A 285 10.35 -3.24 6.49
C GLU A 285 9.04 -2.75 7.06
N PHE A 286 8.76 -3.12 8.31
CA PHE A 286 7.63 -2.63 9.04
C PHE A 286 8.02 -2.28 10.46
N ASP A 287 7.85 -1.02 10.81
CA ASP A 287 7.98 -0.48 12.14
C ASP A 287 6.60 -0.57 12.80
N PHE A 288 6.45 -1.47 13.77
CA PHE A 288 5.19 -1.69 14.44
C PHE A 288 5.10 -1.01 15.81
N ARG A 289 5.95 -0.01 16.05
CA ARG A 289 5.83 0.84 17.24
C ARG A 289 4.52 1.60 17.23
N ASP A 290 3.88 1.66 18.38
CA ASP A 290 2.74 2.54 18.61
C ASP A 290 3.21 3.80 19.34
N LEU A 291 3.40 4.88 18.59
CA LEU A 291 3.93 6.15 19.09
C LEU A 291 2.98 6.88 20.09
N HIS A 292 1.74 6.43 20.20
CA HIS A 292 0.75 7.07 21.07
C HIS A 292 0.55 6.31 22.39
N TYR A 293 0.43 4.99 22.33
CA TYR A 293 0.02 4.17 23.48
C TYR A 293 1.00 3.05 23.81
N SER A 294 2.03 2.82 22.98
CA SER A 294 3.02 1.74 23.12
C SER A 294 2.37 0.37 23.35
N THR A 295 1.26 0.12 22.65
CA THR A 295 0.41 -1.05 22.91
C THR A 295 1.07 -2.36 22.47
N PRO A 296 1.67 -2.47 21.27
CA PRO A 296 2.40 -3.67 20.86
C PRO A 296 3.60 -3.95 21.74
N GLU A 297 4.40 -2.91 22.03
CA GLU A 297 5.62 -3.01 22.84
C GLU A 297 5.30 -3.53 24.24
N SER A 298 4.30 -2.94 24.90
CA SER A 298 3.89 -3.33 26.23
C SER A 298 3.35 -4.78 26.27
N ALA A 299 2.54 -5.16 25.28
CA ALA A 299 1.94 -6.49 25.19
C ALA A 299 2.98 -7.58 24.88
N LEU A 300 4.02 -7.25 24.12
CA LEU A 300 5.06 -8.19 23.70
C LEU A 300 6.31 -8.15 24.57
N GLY A 301 6.37 -7.24 25.55
CA GLY A 301 7.52 -7.07 26.43
C GLY A 301 8.75 -6.51 25.71
N LEU A 302 8.52 -5.66 24.72
CA LEU A 302 9.57 -5.02 23.91
C LEU A 302 9.80 -3.57 24.35
N ASP A 303 10.98 -3.05 24.10
CA ASP A 303 11.20 -1.62 24.02
C ASP A 303 10.97 -1.12 22.56
N MET A 304 10.93 0.19 22.37
CA MET A 304 10.65 0.78 21.06
C MET A 304 11.68 0.42 19.98
N ASP A 305 12.94 0.21 20.36
CA ASP A 305 14.02 -0.08 19.40
C ASP A 305 13.93 -1.52 18.87
N HIS A 306 13.15 -2.39 19.54
CA HIS A 306 12.94 -3.78 19.16
C HIS A 306 11.60 -4.04 18.44
N ALA A 307 10.77 -3.03 18.24
CA ALA A 307 9.46 -3.17 17.62
C ALA A 307 9.50 -2.96 16.09
N ALA A 308 10.39 -3.67 15.43
CA ALA A 308 10.57 -3.59 13.97
C ALA A 308 10.82 -4.97 13.36
N LEU A 309 10.45 -5.12 12.10
CA LEU A 309 10.76 -6.28 11.29
C LEU A 309 11.30 -5.88 9.91
N MET A 310 12.03 -6.82 9.32
CA MET A 310 12.47 -6.77 7.93
C MET A 310 12.23 -8.12 7.27
N ALA A 311 11.59 -8.16 6.12
CA ALA A 311 11.42 -9.35 5.33
C ALA A 311 12.35 -9.38 4.13
N VAL A 312 12.80 -10.58 3.77
CA VAL A 312 13.46 -10.91 2.50
C VAL A 312 12.64 -11.99 1.82
N HIS A 313 12.23 -11.73 0.59
CA HIS A 313 11.28 -12.57 -0.13
C HIS A 313 11.76 -12.79 -1.56
N ASP A 314 11.82 -14.05 -2.00
CA ASP A 314 12.02 -14.41 -3.40
C ASP A 314 10.91 -15.36 -3.91
N ALA A 315 11.09 -15.99 -5.06
CA ALA A 315 10.08 -16.86 -5.65
C ALA A 315 9.78 -18.14 -4.83
N ARG A 316 10.63 -18.48 -3.87
CA ARG A 316 10.47 -19.68 -3.07
C ARG A 316 10.44 -19.44 -1.57
N TRP A 317 11.32 -18.58 -1.07
CA TRP A 317 11.50 -18.43 0.37
C TRP A 317 11.14 -17.03 0.84
N LYS A 318 10.51 -16.97 1.98
CA LYS A 318 10.27 -15.72 2.71
C LYS A 318 10.82 -15.85 4.11
N TYR A 319 11.77 -14.98 4.43
CA TYR A 319 12.35 -14.83 5.75
C TYR A 319 11.90 -13.53 6.38
N VAL A 320 11.47 -13.56 7.63
CA VAL A 320 11.13 -12.34 8.38
C VAL A 320 12.01 -12.28 9.62
N HIS A 321 12.84 -11.26 9.65
CA HIS A 321 13.66 -10.92 10.81
C HIS A 321 12.92 -9.93 11.69
N PHE A 322 12.88 -10.21 13.00
CA PHE A 322 12.38 -9.26 14.00
C PHE A 322 13.53 -8.81 14.89
N ALA A 323 13.55 -7.53 15.24
CA ALA A 323 14.57 -7.02 16.15
C ALA A 323 14.43 -7.58 17.57
N GLY A 324 13.21 -7.87 18.04
CA GLY A 324 12.93 -8.35 19.39
C GLY A 324 12.06 -9.60 19.50
N LEU A 325 11.69 -10.23 18.39
CA LEU A 325 10.82 -11.43 18.39
C LEU A 325 11.47 -12.59 17.61
N PRO A 326 10.99 -13.83 17.74
CA PRO A 326 11.49 -14.95 16.95
C PRO A 326 11.35 -14.74 15.45
N PRO A 327 12.29 -15.23 14.63
CA PRO A 327 12.20 -15.11 13.18
C PRO A 327 11.18 -16.06 12.57
N LEU A 328 10.76 -15.77 11.33
CA LEU A 328 9.92 -16.64 10.52
C LEU A 328 10.66 -17.03 9.25
N LEU A 329 10.39 -18.25 8.77
CA LEU A 329 10.85 -18.76 7.47
C LEU A 329 9.74 -19.59 6.84
N PHE A 330 9.35 -19.28 5.61
CA PHE A 330 8.33 -20.00 4.86
C PHE A 330 8.87 -20.51 3.53
N ASP A 331 8.55 -21.75 3.13
CA ASP A 331 8.72 -22.26 1.78
C ASP A 331 7.43 -21.99 0.98
N LEU A 332 7.40 -20.92 0.22
CA LEU A 332 6.22 -20.44 -0.51
C LEU A 332 5.76 -21.38 -1.63
N GLN A 333 6.60 -22.34 -2.05
CA GLN A 333 6.20 -23.38 -3.00
C GLN A 333 5.40 -24.49 -2.32
N ALA A 334 5.75 -24.82 -1.08
CA ALA A 334 5.07 -25.86 -0.29
C ALA A 334 3.93 -25.30 0.56
N ASP A 335 4.05 -24.05 0.98
CA ASP A 335 3.14 -23.32 1.89
C ASP A 335 2.94 -21.87 1.39
N PRO A 336 2.24 -21.68 0.26
CA PRO A 336 2.01 -20.35 -0.30
C PRO A 336 1.23 -19.43 0.65
N ASP A 337 0.44 -20.01 1.53
CA ASP A 337 -0.40 -19.31 2.50
C ASP A 337 0.32 -19.03 3.83
N GLN A 338 1.61 -19.39 3.98
CA GLN A 338 2.48 -19.00 5.10
C GLN A 338 1.99 -19.43 6.49
N PHE A 339 1.44 -20.65 6.61
CA PHE A 339 0.99 -21.21 7.87
C PHE A 339 2.09 -21.92 8.68
N HIS A 340 3.17 -22.39 8.04
CA HIS A 340 4.16 -23.27 8.62
C HIS A 340 5.52 -22.58 8.75
N ASN A 341 5.82 -22.06 9.93
CA ASN A 341 7.11 -21.45 10.23
C ASN A 341 8.20 -22.52 10.36
N LEU A 342 9.17 -22.51 9.45
CA LEU A 342 10.31 -23.44 9.40
C LEU A 342 11.57 -22.91 10.11
N ALA A 343 11.53 -21.72 10.71
CA ALA A 343 12.71 -21.07 11.29
C ALA A 343 13.35 -21.87 12.45
N ALA A 344 12.56 -22.67 13.17
CA ALA A 344 13.06 -23.52 14.25
C ALA A 344 13.45 -24.94 13.81
N ASP A 345 13.19 -25.31 12.56
CA ASP A 345 13.53 -26.64 12.04
C ASP A 345 15.03 -26.72 11.69
N PRO A 346 15.81 -27.63 12.33
CA PRO A 346 17.23 -27.79 12.04
C PRO A 346 17.53 -28.14 10.57
N ALA A 347 16.59 -28.78 9.86
CA ALA A 347 16.74 -29.11 8.44
C ALA A 347 16.82 -27.86 7.55
N HIS A 348 16.28 -26.74 8.01
CA HIS A 348 16.24 -25.47 7.29
C HIS A 348 17.24 -24.43 7.81
N ALA A 349 18.13 -24.80 8.75
CA ALA A 349 19.08 -23.88 9.38
C ALA A 349 20.02 -23.19 8.36
N ALA A 350 20.43 -23.89 7.31
CA ALA A 350 21.28 -23.31 6.26
C ALA A 350 20.53 -22.23 5.44
N ILE A 351 19.27 -22.47 5.10
CA ILE A 351 18.41 -21.49 4.40
C ILE A 351 18.16 -20.27 5.30
N LEU A 352 17.82 -20.50 6.55
CA LEU A 352 17.63 -19.41 7.52
C LEU A 352 18.87 -18.51 7.61
N ALA A 353 20.08 -19.12 7.70
CA ALA A 353 21.33 -18.37 7.75
C ALA A 353 21.60 -17.59 6.45
N GLU A 354 21.33 -18.17 5.28
CA GLU A 354 21.46 -17.49 3.99
C GLU A 354 20.59 -16.23 3.92
N TYR A 355 19.30 -16.34 4.27
CA TYR A 355 18.38 -15.20 4.20
C TYR A 355 18.65 -14.14 5.29
N ALA A 356 19.14 -14.56 6.45
CA ALA A 356 19.62 -13.62 7.45
C ALA A 356 20.84 -12.83 6.93
N GLN A 357 21.75 -13.45 6.16
CA GLN A 357 22.85 -12.75 5.51
C GLN A 357 22.39 -11.81 4.41
N LYS A 358 21.37 -12.20 3.59
CA LYS A 358 20.74 -11.30 2.61
C LYS A 358 20.19 -10.05 3.28
N ALA A 359 19.42 -10.24 4.38
CA ALA A 359 18.87 -9.13 5.17
C ALA A 359 19.97 -8.20 5.72
N LEU A 360 21.02 -8.77 6.33
CA LEU A 360 22.17 -8.00 6.84
C LEU A 360 22.88 -7.25 5.73
N THR A 361 23.12 -7.89 4.58
CA THR A 361 23.76 -7.26 3.41
C THR A 361 22.94 -6.08 2.91
N LYS A 362 21.60 -6.24 2.82
CA LYS A 362 20.69 -5.15 2.43
C LYS A 362 20.82 -3.98 3.40
N ARG A 363 20.74 -4.23 4.70
CA ARG A 363 20.89 -3.18 5.75
C ARG A 363 22.23 -2.47 5.66
N MET A 364 23.33 -3.19 5.45
CA MET A 364 24.66 -2.59 5.33
C MET A 364 24.82 -1.74 4.06
N ARG A 365 24.20 -2.15 2.95
CA ARG A 365 24.26 -1.41 1.67
C ARG A 365 23.43 -0.14 1.71
N HIS A 366 22.28 -0.16 2.40
CA HIS A 366 21.31 0.93 2.47
C HIS A 366 21.32 1.69 3.80
N ALA A 367 22.30 1.42 4.68
CA ALA A 367 22.54 2.26 5.85
C ALA A 367 22.98 3.66 5.44
N GLU A 368 22.75 4.67 6.32
CA GLU A 368 23.26 6.01 6.11
C GLU A 368 24.78 5.99 5.82
N ARG A 369 25.15 6.44 4.65
CA ARG A 369 26.52 6.35 4.13
C ARG A 369 26.96 7.63 3.43
N THR A 370 26.57 8.78 3.95
CA THR A 370 26.80 10.10 3.35
C THR A 370 28.26 10.30 2.89
N LEU A 371 29.24 9.83 3.66
CA LEU A 371 30.65 10.00 3.35
C LEU A 371 31.29 8.83 2.58
N THR A 372 30.56 7.77 2.28
CA THR A 372 31.12 6.58 1.62
C THR A 372 31.64 6.87 0.21
N HIS A 373 31.07 7.87 -0.45
CA HIS A 373 31.42 8.27 -1.81
C HIS A 373 32.51 9.35 -1.87
N PHE A 374 33.03 9.75 -0.74
CA PHE A 374 34.10 10.72 -0.65
C PHE A 374 35.42 10.09 -0.23
N ARG A 375 36.50 10.69 -0.65
CA ARG A 375 37.82 10.47 -0.09
C ARG A 375 38.34 11.77 0.53
N ALA A 376 39.03 11.65 1.63
CA ALA A 376 39.73 12.79 2.21
C ALA A 376 41.05 13.02 1.46
N THR A 377 41.28 14.25 1.03
CA THR A 377 42.53 14.72 0.41
C THR A 377 43.08 15.89 1.21
N PRO A 378 44.35 16.30 0.99
CA PRO A 378 44.86 17.51 1.61
C PRO A 378 44.05 18.78 1.31
N ASP A 379 43.33 18.78 0.18
CA ASP A 379 42.52 19.92 -0.29
C ASP A 379 41.06 19.83 0.14
N GLY A 380 40.67 18.77 0.88
CA GLY A 380 39.33 18.55 1.37
C GLY A 380 38.69 17.20 0.92
N LEU A 381 37.37 17.14 0.95
CA LEU A 381 36.62 15.95 0.49
C LEU A 381 36.43 16.02 -1.03
N GLU A 382 36.88 14.98 -1.71
CA GLU A 382 36.66 14.77 -3.14
C GLU A 382 35.68 13.62 -3.37
N GLU A 383 34.72 13.84 -4.25
CA GLU A 383 33.78 12.79 -4.64
C GLU A 383 34.50 11.68 -5.45
N ARG A 384 34.31 10.44 -5.09
CA ARG A 384 34.81 9.31 -5.88
C ARG A 384 34.01 9.19 -7.16
N THR A 385 34.65 9.40 -8.29
CA THR A 385 34.16 8.87 -9.55
C THR A 385 34.31 7.36 -9.49
N SER A 386 33.19 6.63 -9.61
CA SER A 386 33.09 5.16 -9.58
C SER A 386 34.13 4.50 -10.48
#